data_5f8c7168b7640b2b53af289445a67487
#
_entry.id   5f8c7168b7640b2b53af289445a67487
#
_cell.length_a   1.000
_cell.length_b   1.000
_cell.length_c   1.000
_cell.angle_alpha   90.00
_cell.angle_beta   90.00
_cell.angle_gamma   90.00
#
_symmetry.space_group_name_H-M   'P 1'
#
loop_
_entity.id
_entity.type
_entity.pdbx_description
1 polymer ?
#
loop_
_entity_poly.entity_id
_entity_poly.type
_entity_poly.pdbx_seq_one_letter_code
_entity_poly.pdbx_strand_id
1 'polypeptide(L)'
;ELPVVLPEVQSYEPTGTGESPLGAITDWVRFVDPRTGEPLRRETDTMPGSAGSSWYFLRYCDPHNDREPFARAAVDYWMPVDLYLGGDEHAVGHLLYARFWTKVLYDAGLVPVSEPFKKLVHQGMILGEDGEKMSKSRGNVINPDEVVSKYGADTLRLYEMFMGPLERDKPWSMQDIEGVYRFLQRAWRLFVHDPAEGEEEAAARCLVTEDEPTADDLKILHKTIRKATEDIEGLRFNTAISQFMIFVNHFTKTGRRPRACLQPFVQLLCPFAPHMAEELWEKLGQSAALRGVYVAIIIVTGLIGLALKWLGLGRTRPGIYPL
;
A
#
# COMPACT_ATOMS: atom_id res chain seq x y z
N GLU A 1 -2.53 -37.38 -13.54
CA GLU A 1 -3.19 -37.47 -12.22
C GLU A 1 -2.91 -36.21 -11.38
N LEU A 2 -3.94 -35.54 -10.94
CA LEU A 2 -3.86 -34.40 -10.03
C LEU A 2 -4.56 -34.77 -8.72
N PRO A 3 -4.05 -34.33 -7.56
CA PRO A 3 -2.80 -33.59 -7.37
C PRO A 3 -1.57 -34.49 -7.53
N VAL A 4 -0.44 -33.90 -7.98
CA VAL A 4 0.86 -34.55 -7.93
C VAL A 4 1.41 -34.41 -6.52
N VAL A 5 1.44 -35.50 -5.76
CA VAL A 5 1.91 -35.50 -4.38
C VAL A 5 3.42 -35.73 -4.36
N LEU A 6 4.16 -34.90 -3.59
CA LEU A 6 5.59 -35.09 -3.41
C LEU A 6 5.84 -36.33 -2.53
N PRO A 7 6.96 -37.05 -2.79
CA PRO A 7 7.28 -38.26 -2.04
C PRO A 7 7.72 -37.90 -0.60
N GLU A 8 7.29 -38.71 0.36
CA GLU A 8 7.82 -38.64 1.72
C GLU A 8 9.23 -39.27 1.74
N VAL A 9 10.21 -38.47 2.12
CA VAL A 9 11.61 -38.90 2.28
C VAL A 9 12.17 -38.38 3.59
N GLN A 10 13.19 -39.06 4.11
CA GLN A 10 13.80 -38.70 5.39
C GLN A 10 14.56 -37.37 5.32
N SER A 11 15.10 -37.02 4.16
CA SER A 11 15.84 -35.78 3.93
C SER A 11 15.80 -35.39 2.47
N TYR A 12 15.70 -34.08 2.19
CA TYR A 12 15.91 -33.48 0.87
C TYR A 12 17.27 -32.77 0.87
N GLU A 13 18.35 -33.50 0.63
CA GLU A 13 19.69 -32.92 0.60
C GLU A 13 20.01 -32.34 -0.78
N PRO A 14 20.71 -31.18 -0.85
CA PRO A 14 21.20 -30.64 -2.10
C PRO A 14 22.11 -31.60 -2.81
N THR A 15 21.91 -31.80 -4.10
CA THR A 15 22.72 -32.73 -4.92
C THR A 15 24.17 -32.28 -5.13
N GLY A 16 24.48 -30.99 -4.86
CA GLY A 16 25.78 -30.38 -5.17
C GLY A 16 26.04 -30.16 -6.66
N THR A 17 25.15 -30.62 -7.53
CA THR A 17 25.27 -30.51 -9.00
C THR A 17 24.37 -29.39 -9.59
N GLY A 18 23.55 -28.74 -8.75
CA GLY A 18 22.55 -27.78 -9.19
C GLY A 18 21.23 -28.43 -9.62
N GLU A 19 21.14 -29.75 -9.63
CA GLU A 19 19.88 -30.45 -9.87
C GLU A 19 18.97 -30.43 -8.63
N SER A 20 17.67 -30.48 -8.88
CA SER A 20 16.66 -30.55 -7.82
C SER A 20 16.88 -31.80 -6.95
N PRO A 21 16.77 -31.71 -5.61
CA PRO A 21 16.78 -32.87 -4.72
C PRO A 21 15.78 -33.98 -5.10
N LEU A 22 14.64 -33.60 -5.70
CA LEU A 22 13.64 -34.53 -6.22
C LEU A 22 14.21 -35.43 -7.33
N GLY A 23 15.18 -34.93 -8.09
CA GLY A 23 15.84 -35.69 -9.16
C GLY A 23 16.53 -36.97 -8.70
N ALA A 24 16.96 -37.03 -7.43
CA ALA A 24 17.58 -38.20 -6.81
C ALA A 24 16.57 -39.30 -6.47
N ILE A 25 15.28 -39.02 -6.44
CA ILE A 25 14.21 -39.95 -6.05
C ILE A 25 13.68 -40.64 -7.29
N THR A 26 14.47 -41.62 -7.80
CA THR A 26 14.26 -42.26 -9.11
C THR A 26 12.88 -42.89 -9.28
N ASP A 27 12.38 -43.54 -8.23
CA ASP A 27 11.07 -44.24 -8.27
C ASP A 27 9.89 -43.31 -8.36
N TRP A 28 10.05 -42.06 -7.87
CA TRP A 28 9.05 -41.02 -8.01
C TRP A 28 9.19 -40.27 -9.34
N VAL A 29 10.42 -40.02 -9.78
CA VAL A 29 10.71 -39.27 -11.01
C VAL A 29 10.32 -40.05 -12.25
N ARG A 30 10.61 -41.37 -12.28
CA ARG A 30 10.32 -42.24 -13.42
C ARG A 30 9.06 -43.04 -13.17
N PHE A 31 8.12 -42.97 -14.05
CA PHE A 31 6.86 -43.71 -13.97
C PHE A 31 6.38 -44.14 -15.36
N VAL A 32 5.45 -45.06 -15.39
CA VAL A 32 4.79 -45.48 -16.62
C VAL A 32 3.38 -44.90 -16.64
N ASP A 33 2.98 -44.24 -17.72
CA ASP A 33 1.61 -43.77 -17.88
C ASP A 33 0.66 -44.95 -17.89
N PRO A 34 -0.25 -45.07 -16.92
CA PRO A 34 -1.17 -46.22 -16.83
C PRO A 34 -2.16 -46.30 -17.99
N ARG A 35 -2.30 -45.23 -18.77
CA ARG A 35 -3.24 -45.18 -19.92
C ARG A 35 -2.57 -45.62 -21.22
N THR A 36 -1.30 -45.20 -21.43
CA THR A 36 -0.58 -45.44 -22.70
C THR A 36 0.47 -46.49 -22.58
N GLY A 37 0.93 -46.85 -21.38
CA GLY A 37 2.04 -47.73 -21.15
C GLY A 37 3.44 -47.14 -21.45
N GLU A 38 3.47 -45.84 -21.73
CA GLU A 38 4.73 -45.14 -22.06
C GLU A 38 5.54 -44.79 -20.82
N PRO A 39 6.87 -44.95 -20.87
CA PRO A 39 7.74 -44.48 -19.79
C PRO A 39 7.83 -42.96 -19.82
N LEU A 40 7.51 -42.32 -18.71
CA LEU A 40 7.53 -40.87 -18.52
C LEU A 40 8.49 -40.49 -17.40
N ARG A 41 8.88 -39.20 -17.41
CA ARG A 41 9.68 -38.58 -16.35
C ARG A 41 8.92 -37.39 -15.80
N ARG A 42 8.75 -37.31 -14.47
CA ARG A 42 8.20 -36.13 -13.82
C ARG A 42 9.20 -34.98 -13.88
N GLU A 43 8.66 -33.76 -14.00
CA GLU A 43 9.45 -32.55 -13.78
C GLU A 43 9.85 -32.44 -12.31
N THR A 44 11.10 -32.12 -12.08
CA THR A 44 11.70 -32.05 -10.75
C THR A 44 11.95 -30.63 -10.29
N ASP A 45 11.96 -29.67 -11.22
CA ASP A 45 12.04 -28.25 -10.91
C ASP A 45 10.62 -27.72 -10.64
N THR A 46 10.34 -27.49 -9.38
CA THR A 46 9.05 -26.95 -8.93
C THR A 46 9.17 -25.46 -8.68
N MET A 47 8.03 -24.77 -8.48
CA MET A 47 8.00 -23.36 -8.09
C MET A 47 7.74 -23.24 -6.58
N PRO A 48 8.67 -23.68 -5.69
CA PRO A 48 8.45 -23.64 -4.26
C PRO A 48 8.37 -22.20 -3.79
N GLY A 49 7.35 -21.84 -3.03
CA GLY A 49 7.18 -20.52 -2.45
C GLY A 49 6.72 -19.41 -3.42
N SER A 50 6.80 -19.62 -4.74
CA SER A 50 6.45 -18.59 -5.73
C SER A 50 5.13 -18.86 -6.47
N ALA A 51 4.62 -20.08 -6.44
CA ALA A 51 3.40 -20.44 -7.18
C ALA A 51 2.19 -19.63 -6.74
N GLY A 52 1.92 -19.55 -5.45
CA GLY A 52 0.79 -18.78 -4.91
C GLY A 52 0.89 -17.29 -5.21
N SER A 53 2.06 -16.70 -5.01
CA SER A 53 2.30 -15.27 -5.26
C SER A 53 2.25 -14.89 -6.75
N SER A 54 2.38 -15.86 -7.66
CA SER A 54 2.36 -15.61 -9.11
C SER A 54 0.97 -15.28 -9.67
N TRP A 55 -0.10 -15.59 -8.95
CA TRP A 55 -1.46 -15.40 -9.43
C TRP A 55 -2.47 -14.87 -8.37
N TYR A 56 -2.00 -14.51 -7.17
CA TYR A 56 -2.84 -14.08 -6.06
C TYR A 56 -3.79 -12.95 -6.44
N PHE A 57 -3.36 -12.01 -7.28
CA PHE A 57 -4.18 -10.89 -7.76
C PHE A 57 -5.39 -11.34 -8.60
N LEU A 58 -5.29 -12.47 -9.28
CA LEU A 58 -6.43 -13.10 -9.96
C LEU A 58 -7.37 -13.72 -8.94
N ARG A 59 -6.85 -14.41 -7.92
CA ARG A 59 -7.64 -14.97 -6.83
C ARG A 59 -8.39 -13.88 -6.06
N TYR A 60 -7.79 -12.71 -5.88
CA TYR A 60 -8.43 -11.57 -5.22
C TYR A 60 -9.64 -11.02 -5.98
N CYS A 61 -9.77 -11.26 -7.26
CA CYS A 61 -10.98 -10.90 -8.01
C CYS A 61 -12.21 -11.68 -7.53
N ASP A 62 -12.03 -12.88 -6.98
CA ASP A 62 -13.11 -13.77 -6.50
C ASP A 62 -12.62 -14.67 -5.35
N PRO A 63 -12.34 -14.09 -4.16
CA PRO A 63 -11.61 -14.77 -3.09
C PRO A 63 -12.39 -15.88 -2.39
N HIS A 64 -13.72 -15.87 -2.49
CA HIS A 64 -14.61 -16.83 -1.82
C HIS A 64 -15.10 -17.96 -2.74
N ASN A 65 -14.59 -18.06 -3.96
CA ASN A 65 -14.95 -19.11 -4.89
C ASN A 65 -14.30 -20.43 -4.48
N ASP A 66 -15.10 -21.43 -4.14
CA ASP A 66 -14.68 -22.76 -3.72
C ASP A 66 -14.69 -23.82 -4.84
N ARG A 67 -15.17 -23.45 -6.05
CA ARG A 67 -15.33 -24.35 -7.19
C ARG A 67 -14.24 -24.20 -8.23
N GLU A 68 -13.78 -22.99 -8.45
CA GLU A 68 -12.80 -22.61 -9.47
C GLU A 68 -11.82 -21.57 -8.93
N PRO A 69 -10.67 -21.40 -9.56
CA PRO A 69 -9.68 -20.41 -9.10
C PRO A 69 -10.24 -19.00 -9.00
N PHE A 70 -11.15 -18.63 -9.91
CA PHE A 70 -11.90 -17.39 -9.98
C PHE A 70 -12.98 -17.49 -11.05
N ALA A 71 -14.09 -16.77 -10.88
CA ALA A 71 -15.13 -16.68 -11.91
C ALA A 71 -14.63 -15.82 -13.08
N ARG A 72 -14.91 -16.27 -14.31
CA ARG A 72 -14.52 -15.55 -15.53
C ARG A 72 -15.03 -14.10 -15.54
N ALA A 73 -16.28 -13.87 -15.15
CA ALA A 73 -16.88 -12.54 -15.11
C ALA A 73 -16.15 -11.58 -14.13
N ALA A 74 -15.61 -12.09 -13.03
CA ALA A 74 -14.86 -11.30 -12.08
C ALA A 74 -13.51 -10.83 -12.67
N VAL A 75 -12.77 -11.72 -13.30
CA VAL A 75 -11.50 -11.33 -13.94
C VAL A 75 -11.69 -10.49 -15.18
N ASP A 76 -12.77 -10.66 -15.93
CA ASP A 76 -13.13 -9.79 -17.06
C ASP A 76 -13.40 -8.36 -16.61
N TYR A 77 -13.93 -8.17 -15.39
CA TYR A 77 -14.20 -6.85 -14.82
C TYR A 77 -12.96 -6.20 -14.20
N TRP A 78 -12.18 -6.94 -13.40
CA TRP A 78 -11.10 -6.38 -12.60
C TRP A 78 -9.75 -6.33 -13.31
N MET A 79 -9.51 -7.20 -14.30
CA MET A 79 -8.19 -7.26 -14.96
C MET A 79 -8.11 -6.39 -16.22
N PRO A 80 -6.90 -5.90 -16.55
CA PRO A 80 -5.65 -5.96 -15.80
C PRO A 80 -5.62 -5.01 -14.60
N VAL A 81 -4.75 -5.27 -13.61
CA VAL A 81 -4.52 -4.39 -12.46
C VAL A 81 -4.07 -3.00 -12.93
N ASP A 82 -4.69 -1.93 -12.45
CA ASP A 82 -4.43 -0.58 -12.92
C ASP A 82 -3.06 -0.03 -12.47
N LEU A 83 -2.69 -0.29 -11.21
CA LEU A 83 -1.42 0.15 -10.62
C LEU A 83 -0.83 -0.95 -9.75
N TYR A 84 0.40 -1.31 -10.02
CA TYR A 84 1.15 -2.29 -9.25
C TYR A 84 2.42 -1.67 -8.67
N LEU A 85 2.58 -1.75 -7.35
CA LEU A 85 3.69 -1.16 -6.60
C LEU A 85 4.58 -2.27 -6.06
N GLY A 86 5.89 -2.15 -6.20
CA GLY A 86 6.84 -3.11 -5.66
C GLY A 86 8.29 -2.73 -5.95
N GLY A 87 9.22 -3.34 -5.20
CA GLY A 87 10.65 -3.12 -5.41
C GLY A 87 11.13 -3.67 -6.75
N ASP A 88 12.19 -3.08 -7.27
CA ASP A 88 12.81 -3.48 -8.54
C ASP A 88 13.52 -4.85 -8.45
N GLU A 89 13.87 -5.30 -7.24
CA GLU A 89 14.44 -6.62 -6.98
C GLU A 89 13.52 -7.78 -7.40
N HIS A 90 12.21 -7.50 -7.55
CA HIS A 90 11.23 -8.49 -7.99
C HIS A 90 11.14 -8.64 -9.52
N ALA A 91 11.89 -7.86 -10.30
CA ALA A 91 11.82 -7.86 -11.76
C ALA A 91 12.12 -9.26 -12.35
N VAL A 92 13.16 -9.95 -11.84
CA VAL A 92 13.56 -11.30 -12.27
C VAL A 92 13.01 -12.41 -11.37
N GLY A 93 12.18 -12.08 -10.40
CA GLY A 93 11.50 -13.03 -9.51
C GLY A 93 9.99 -12.99 -9.70
N HIS A 94 9.30 -12.37 -8.73
CA HIS A 94 7.84 -12.30 -8.71
C HIS A 94 7.21 -11.78 -10.01
N LEU A 95 7.72 -10.67 -10.57
CA LEU A 95 7.13 -10.08 -11.78
C LEU A 95 7.26 -10.97 -13.00
N LEU A 96 8.40 -11.68 -13.14
CA LEU A 96 8.59 -12.64 -14.22
C LEU A 96 7.57 -13.78 -14.12
N TYR A 97 7.42 -14.35 -12.94
CA TYR A 97 6.47 -15.45 -12.71
C TYR A 97 5.01 -14.98 -12.86
N ALA A 98 4.63 -13.83 -12.32
CA ALA A 98 3.28 -13.28 -12.46
C ALA A 98 2.90 -13.09 -13.94
N ARG A 99 3.82 -12.54 -14.74
CA ARG A 99 3.61 -12.38 -16.20
C ARG A 99 3.53 -13.73 -16.91
N PHE A 100 4.41 -14.65 -16.57
CA PHE A 100 4.42 -15.99 -17.18
C PHE A 100 3.10 -16.74 -16.90
N TRP A 101 2.65 -16.76 -15.65
CA TRP A 101 1.37 -17.37 -15.29
C TRP A 101 0.19 -16.72 -16.01
N THR A 102 0.17 -15.38 -16.07
CA THR A 102 -0.91 -14.67 -16.79
C THR A 102 -0.93 -15.04 -18.26
N LYS A 103 0.23 -15.16 -18.92
CA LYS A 103 0.31 -15.59 -20.33
C LYS A 103 -0.19 -17.02 -20.55
N VAL A 104 0.21 -17.96 -19.69
CA VAL A 104 -0.29 -19.35 -19.73
C VAL A 104 -1.80 -19.39 -19.56
N LEU A 105 -2.36 -18.66 -18.60
CA LEU A 105 -3.80 -18.62 -18.37
C LEU A 105 -4.54 -17.91 -19.51
N TYR A 106 -3.92 -16.91 -20.15
CA TYR A 106 -4.46 -16.24 -21.32
C TYR A 106 -4.52 -17.19 -22.53
N ASP A 107 -3.44 -17.93 -22.81
CA ASP A 107 -3.38 -18.91 -23.88
C ASP A 107 -4.39 -20.06 -23.67
N ALA A 108 -4.66 -20.40 -22.40
CA ALA A 108 -5.72 -21.34 -22.02
C ALA A 108 -7.15 -20.76 -22.08
N GLY A 109 -7.29 -19.47 -22.40
CA GLY A 109 -8.60 -18.78 -22.46
C GLY A 109 -9.24 -18.48 -21.09
N LEU A 110 -8.50 -18.60 -20.00
CA LEU A 110 -9.02 -18.45 -18.64
C LEU A 110 -9.04 -16.99 -18.15
N VAL A 111 -8.19 -16.14 -18.68
CA VAL A 111 -8.15 -14.69 -18.36
C VAL A 111 -8.25 -13.85 -19.63
N PRO A 112 -8.75 -12.58 -19.54
CA PRO A 112 -8.98 -11.74 -20.71
C PRO A 112 -7.73 -11.02 -21.22
N VAL A 113 -6.62 -11.04 -20.46
CA VAL A 113 -5.44 -10.21 -20.72
C VAL A 113 -4.16 -11.04 -20.71
N SER A 114 -3.21 -10.70 -21.56
CA SER A 114 -1.89 -11.35 -21.62
C SER A 114 -0.82 -10.68 -20.74
N GLU A 115 -1.11 -9.49 -20.21
CA GLU A 115 -0.26 -8.78 -19.25
C GLU A 115 -1.06 -8.41 -18.00
N PRO A 116 -0.56 -8.75 -16.79
CA PRO A 116 -1.34 -8.59 -15.56
C PRO A 116 -1.49 -7.14 -15.09
N PHE A 117 -0.53 -6.27 -15.40
CA PHE A 117 -0.42 -4.92 -14.84
C PHE A 117 -0.39 -3.86 -15.94
N LYS A 118 -1.22 -2.81 -15.83
CA LYS A 118 -1.21 -1.65 -16.75
C LYS A 118 -0.05 -0.70 -16.46
N LYS A 119 0.22 -0.47 -15.19
CA LYS A 119 1.27 0.43 -14.72
C LYS A 119 2.01 -0.20 -13.57
N LEU A 120 3.33 -0.28 -13.72
CA LEU A 120 4.25 -0.71 -12.68
C LEU A 120 4.98 0.52 -12.14
N VAL A 121 5.07 0.62 -10.82
CA VAL A 121 5.85 1.66 -10.14
C VAL A 121 6.80 0.97 -9.18
N HIS A 122 8.09 1.18 -9.40
CA HIS A 122 9.12 0.71 -8.48
C HIS A 122 9.30 1.71 -7.34
N GLN A 123 9.41 1.16 -6.14
CA GLN A 123 9.86 1.89 -4.96
C GLN A 123 11.31 1.58 -4.67
N GLY A 124 12.05 2.57 -4.20
CA GLY A 124 13.41 2.38 -3.71
C GLY A 124 13.45 1.62 -2.40
N MET A 125 14.59 1.05 -2.10
CA MET A 125 14.82 0.26 -0.90
C MET A 125 15.03 1.18 0.33
N ILE A 126 14.49 0.79 1.48
CA ILE A 126 14.84 1.39 2.76
C ILE A 126 16.05 0.63 3.30
N LEU A 127 17.16 1.33 3.40
CA LEU A 127 18.44 0.81 3.87
C LEU A 127 18.57 0.96 5.40
N GLY A 128 19.48 0.21 6.01
CA GLY A 128 19.85 0.42 7.39
C GLY A 128 20.50 1.81 7.62
N GLU A 129 20.71 2.18 8.87
CA GLU A 129 21.42 3.45 9.20
C GLU A 129 22.86 3.48 8.67
N ASP A 130 23.43 2.30 8.39
CA ASP A 130 24.73 2.10 7.75
C ASP A 130 24.73 2.33 6.23
N GLY A 131 23.55 2.60 5.63
CA GLY A 131 23.37 2.78 4.20
C GLY A 131 23.39 1.46 3.40
N GLU A 132 23.38 0.32 4.08
CA GLU A 132 23.39 -1.01 3.47
C GLU A 132 22.03 -1.67 3.55
N LYS A 133 21.78 -2.65 2.66
CA LYS A 133 20.54 -3.44 2.69
C LYS A 133 20.36 -4.10 4.05
N MET A 134 19.18 -3.92 4.65
CA MET A 134 18.83 -4.55 5.91
C MET A 134 18.86 -6.08 5.80
N SER A 135 19.55 -6.74 6.73
CA SER A 135 19.54 -8.19 6.85
C SER A 135 19.75 -8.64 8.29
N LYS A 136 19.13 -9.76 8.65
CA LYS A 136 19.30 -10.37 9.99
C LYS A 136 20.74 -10.74 10.29
N SER A 137 21.50 -11.17 9.28
CA SER A 137 22.91 -11.54 9.44
C SER A 137 23.83 -10.35 9.71
N ARG A 138 23.44 -9.15 9.29
CA ARG A 138 24.17 -7.88 9.57
C ARG A 138 23.76 -7.25 10.89
N GLY A 139 22.57 -7.60 11.41
CA GLY A 139 22.04 -6.97 12.63
C GLY A 139 21.59 -5.51 12.46
N ASN A 140 21.43 -5.03 11.22
CA ASN A 140 21.03 -3.66 10.88
C ASN A 140 19.52 -3.52 10.55
N VAL A 141 18.71 -4.52 10.92
CA VAL A 141 17.27 -4.53 10.70
C VAL A 141 16.59 -3.62 11.72
N ILE A 142 15.77 -2.70 11.23
CA ILE A 142 14.88 -1.89 12.06
C ILE A 142 13.56 -2.64 12.22
N ASN A 143 13.17 -2.89 13.47
CA ASN A 143 11.89 -3.52 13.77
C ASN A 143 10.76 -2.47 13.78
N PRO A 144 9.78 -2.55 12.88
CA PRO A 144 8.65 -1.61 12.87
C PRO A 144 7.88 -1.57 14.19
N ASP A 145 7.75 -2.70 14.91
CA ASP A 145 7.02 -2.76 16.17
C ASP A 145 7.66 -1.89 17.25
N GLU A 146 8.98 -1.81 17.29
CA GLU A 146 9.72 -0.95 18.23
C GLU A 146 9.48 0.53 17.91
N VAL A 147 9.46 0.88 16.62
CA VAL A 147 9.19 2.24 16.16
C VAL A 147 7.75 2.64 16.47
N VAL A 148 6.80 1.76 16.19
CA VAL A 148 5.37 1.97 16.49
C VAL A 148 5.14 2.11 17.99
N SER A 149 5.78 1.28 18.80
CA SER A 149 5.67 1.34 20.26
C SER A 149 6.19 2.68 20.82
N LYS A 150 7.25 3.22 20.24
CA LYS A 150 7.89 4.46 20.72
C LYS A 150 7.24 5.73 20.17
N TYR A 151 6.87 5.75 18.90
CA TYR A 151 6.47 6.97 18.18
C TYR A 151 5.03 6.92 17.63
N GLY A 152 4.40 5.75 17.64
CA GLY A 152 3.08 5.55 17.05
C GLY A 152 3.11 5.19 15.56
N ALA A 153 2.07 4.48 15.11
CA ALA A 153 1.95 3.99 13.74
C ALA A 153 1.89 5.13 12.70
N ASP A 154 1.20 6.23 13.02
CA ASP A 154 1.10 7.38 12.11
C ASP A 154 2.46 8.05 11.88
N THR A 155 3.33 8.08 12.89
CA THR A 155 4.68 8.60 12.74
C THR A 155 5.52 7.73 11.81
N LEU A 156 5.46 6.40 11.97
CA LEU A 156 6.15 5.46 11.09
C LEU A 156 5.68 5.65 9.64
N ARG A 157 4.38 5.65 9.40
CA ARG A 157 3.78 5.83 8.06
C ARG A 157 4.23 7.14 7.41
N LEU A 158 4.11 8.25 8.14
CA LEU A 158 4.55 9.55 7.64
C LEU A 158 6.05 9.58 7.34
N TYR A 159 6.85 8.98 8.21
CA TYR A 159 8.30 8.97 8.04
C TYR A 159 8.71 8.21 6.78
N GLU A 160 8.18 7.01 6.55
CA GLU A 160 8.46 6.23 5.33
C GLU A 160 8.08 7.00 4.05
N MET A 161 6.95 7.72 4.07
CA MET A 161 6.52 8.56 2.96
C MET A 161 7.33 9.86 2.83
N PHE A 162 7.94 10.35 3.92
CA PHE A 162 8.65 11.63 3.95
C PHE A 162 10.14 11.53 3.63
N MET A 163 10.77 10.37 3.82
CA MET A 163 12.22 10.15 3.67
C MET A 163 12.80 10.65 2.34
N GLY A 164 11.98 10.69 1.26
CA GLY A 164 12.41 11.15 -0.06
C GLY A 164 11.48 10.69 -1.18
N PRO A 165 11.87 10.90 -2.45
CA PRO A 165 11.13 10.39 -3.60
C PRO A 165 10.94 8.88 -3.51
N LEU A 166 9.75 8.40 -3.92
CA LEU A 166 9.37 6.99 -3.76
C LEU A 166 10.35 6.02 -4.43
N GLU A 167 10.84 6.39 -5.60
CA GLU A 167 11.70 5.55 -6.46
C GLU A 167 13.18 5.48 -6.01
N ARG A 168 13.58 6.25 -5.01
CA ARG A 168 14.99 6.27 -4.56
C ARG A 168 15.22 5.44 -3.33
N ASP A 169 16.38 4.79 -3.27
CA ASP A 169 16.89 4.17 -2.06
C ASP A 169 17.17 5.23 -1.00
N LYS A 170 16.87 4.91 0.27
CA LYS A 170 16.95 5.83 1.39
C LYS A 170 17.49 5.15 2.63
N PRO A 171 18.52 5.70 3.28
CA PRO A 171 18.97 5.19 4.57
C PRO A 171 17.95 5.56 5.66
N TRP A 172 17.72 4.64 6.59
CA TRP A 172 16.94 4.90 7.79
C TRP A 172 17.68 5.90 8.69
N SER A 173 16.96 6.77 9.37
CA SER A 173 17.51 7.69 10.36
C SER A 173 16.55 7.84 11.54
N MET A 174 16.95 7.37 12.71
CA MET A 174 16.16 7.53 13.94
C MET A 174 16.04 9.00 14.34
N GLN A 175 17.00 9.85 13.97
CA GLN A 175 16.92 11.29 14.23
C GLN A 175 15.84 11.99 13.41
N ASP A 176 15.66 11.58 12.16
CA ASP A 176 14.70 12.22 11.25
C ASP A 176 13.26 11.85 11.60
N ILE A 177 13.02 10.64 12.13
CA ILE A 177 11.68 10.23 12.58
C ILE A 177 11.17 11.13 13.72
N GLU A 178 12.05 11.63 14.59
CA GLU A 178 11.65 12.58 15.63
C GLU A 178 11.14 13.91 15.06
N GLY A 179 11.66 14.32 13.90
CA GLY A 179 11.19 15.50 13.19
C GLY A 179 9.73 15.34 12.74
N VAL A 180 9.38 14.17 12.23
CA VAL A 180 8.03 13.83 11.81
C VAL A 180 7.09 13.69 13.02
N TYR A 181 7.55 13.05 14.09
CA TYR A 181 6.79 12.95 15.35
C TYR A 181 6.43 14.33 15.91
N ARG A 182 7.42 15.25 15.98
CA ARG A 182 7.19 16.63 16.40
C ARG A 182 6.23 17.39 15.48
N PHE A 183 6.22 17.08 14.17
CA PHE A 183 5.25 17.65 13.25
C PHE A 183 3.83 17.20 13.61
N LEU A 184 3.58 15.92 13.84
CA LEU A 184 2.27 15.40 14.25
C LEU A 184 1.82 16.01 15.58
N GLN A 185 2.71 16.14 16.57
CA GLN A 185 2.38 16.82 17.83
C GLN A 185 1.97 18.28 17.61
N ARG A 186 2.64 19.01 16.71
CA ARG A 186 2.24 20.40 16.38
C ARG A 186 0.90 20.43 15.65
N ALA A 187 0.66 19.48 14.74
CA ALA A 187 -0.63 19.37 14.08
C ALA A 187 -1.74 19.13 15.09
N TRP A 188 -1.56 18.20 16.04
CA TRP A 188 -2.50 17.93 17.13
C TRP A 188 -2.86 19.20 17.91
N ARG A 189 -1.85 19.97 18.35
CA ARG A 189 -2.03 21.20 19.13
C ARG A 189 -2.74 22.34 18.41
N LEU A 190 -2.94 22.27 17.10
CA LEU A 190 -3.82 23.19 16.39
C LEU A 190 -5.30 22.94 16.74
N PHE A 191 -5.65 21.71 17.06
CA PHE A 191 -7.04 21.27 17.24
C PHE A 191 -7.41 21.08 18.71
N VAL A 192 -6.47 20.61 19.50
CA VAL A 192 -6.74 20.18 20.88
C VAL A 192 -5.78 20.89 21.83
N HIS A 193 -6.38 21.39 22.93
CA HIS A 193 -5.62 21.81 24.09
C HIS A 193 -5.34 20.59 24.95
N ASP A 194 -4.07 20.22 25.09
CA ASP A 194 -3.67 19.19 26.03
C ASP A 194 -3.73 19.73 27.46
N PRO A 195 -4.36 19.04 28.41
CA PRO A 195 -4.35 19.45 29.80
C PRO A 195 -2.90 19.52 30.34
N ALA A 196 -2.66 20.42 31.26
CA ALA A 196 -1.36 20.48 31.95
C ALA A 196 -1.16 19.23 32.82
N GLU A 197 0.10 18.93 33.14
CA GLU A 197 0.46 17.79 33.98
C GLU A 197 -0.25 17.91 35.34
N GLY A 198 -1.14 16.96 35.64
CA GLY A 198 -1.96 16.94 36.89
C GLY A 198 -3.40 17.44 36.70
N GLU A 199 -3.79 17.92 35.52
CA GLU A 199 -5.20 18.17 35.19
C GLU A 199 -5.89 16.90 34.69
N GLU A 200 -7.21 16.79 34.91
CA GLU A 200 -7.98 15.65 34.40
C GLU A 200 -7.99 15.65 32.87
N GLU A 201 -7.94 14.49 32.25
CA GLU A 201 -8.02 14.27 30.80
C GLU A 201 -9.29 14.90 30.19
N ALA A 202 -10.35 15.05 31.00
CA ALA A 202 -11.58 15.76 30.65
C ALA A 202 -11.38 17.27 30.37
N ALA A 203 -10.20 17.85 30.70
CA ALA A 203 -9.86 19.24 30.39
C ALA A 203 -9.41 19.42 28.90
N ALA A 204 -9.15 18.34 28.18
CA ALA A 204 -8.83 18.40 26.76
C ALA A 204 -10.03 18.98 25.97
N ARG A 205 -9.83 20.15 25.36
CA ARG A 205 -10.89 20.84 24.60
C ARG A 205 -10.50 21.09 23.17
N CYS A 206 -11.50 21.07 22.28
CA CYS A 206 -11.31 21.49 20.90
C CYS A 206 -11.04 23.02 20.86
N LEU A 207 -9.99 23.40 20.13
CA LEU A 207 -9.57 24.80 19.96
C LEU A 207 -10.09 25.42 18.66
N VAL A 208 -10.74 24.64 17.82
CA VAL A 208 -11.27 25.09 16.52
C VAL A 208 -12.43 26.05 16.75
N THR A 209 -12.45 27.14 15.98
CA THR A 209 -13.44 28.24 16.10
C THR A 209 -14.28 28.32 14.82
N GLU A 210 -15.44 28.95 14.94
CA GLU A 210 -16.32 29.25 13.80
C GLU A 210 -15.99 30.62 13.15
N ASP A 211 -14.81 31.17 13.46
CA ASP A 211 -14.36 32.44 12.88
C ASP A 211 -14.21 32.33 11.35
N GLU A 212 -14.54 33.41 10.66
CA GLU A 212 -14.31 33.51 9.23
C GLU A 212 -12.79 33.49 8.92
N PRO A 213 -12.36 32.68 7.96
CA PRO A 213 -10.96 32.65 7.55
C PRO A 213 -10.56 33.94 6.82
N THR A 214 -9.33 34.36 7.01
CA THR A 214 -8.77 35.48 6.23
C THR A 214 -8.44 35.03 4.80
N ALA A 215 -8.19 35.99 3.91
CA ALA A 215 -7.72 35.71 2.54
C ALA A 215 -6.42 34.89 2.53
N ASP A 216 -5.51 35.11 3.48
CA ASP A 216 -4.26 34.35 3.60
C ASP A 216 -4.51 32.91 4.13
N ASP A 217 -5.47 32.74 5.05
CA ASP A 217 -5.89 31.41 5.52
C ASP A 217 -6.48 30.58 4.37
N LEU A 218 -7.35 31.18 3.56
CA LEU A 218 -7.92 30.53 2.37
C LEU A 218 -6.85 30.22 1.31
N LYS A 219 -5.93 31.15 1.08
CA LYS A 219 -4.83 30.97 0.14
C LYS A 219 -3.95 29.76 0.50
N ILE A 220 -3.57 29.63 1.78
CA ILE A 220 -2.76 28.49 2.22
C ILE A 220 -3.57 27.18 2.16
N LEU A 221 -4.86 27.18 2.51
CA LEU A 221 -5.73 26.02 2.39
C LEU A 221 -5.80 25.53 0.95
N HIS A 222 -6.19 26.38 0.01
CA HIS A 222 -6.35 26.00 -1.39
C HIS A 222 -5.04 25.58 -2.04
N LYS A 223 -3.91 26.20 -1.65
CA LYS A 223 -2.59 25.76 -2.06
C LYS A 223 -2.29 24.36 -1.54
N THR A 224 -2.67 24.06 -0.29
CA THR A 224 -2.44 22.75 0.33
C THR A 224 -3.31 21.68 -0.33
N ILE A 225 -4.61 21.95 -0.56
CA ILE A 225 -5.49 21.03 -1.27
C ILE A 225 -4.92 20.70 -2.65
N ARG A 226 -4.61 21.72 -3.47
CA ARG A 226 -4.06 21.51 -4.81
C ARG A 226 -2.76 20.71 -4.78
N LYS A 227 -1.82 21.11 -3.93
CA LYS A 227 -0.51 20.46 -3.85
C LYS A 227 -0.62 19.01 -3.38
N ALA A 228 -1.44 18.73 -2.36
CA ALA A 228 -1.67 17.37 -1.89
C ALA A 228 -2.30 16.50 -2.97
N THR A 229 -3.31 16.98 -3.69
CA THR A 229 -3.96 16.25 -4.80
C THR A 229 -2.96 15.90 -5.90
N GLU A 230 -2.24 16.91 -6.42
CA GLU A 230 -1.24 16.70 -7.48
C GLU A 230 -0.10 15.76 -7.05
N ASP A 231 0.31 15.82 -5.79
CA ASP A 231 1.40 15.01 -5.27
C ASP A 231 0.99 13.57 -4.97
N ILE A 232 -0.23 13.34 -4.47
CA ILE A 232 -0.79 12.00 -4.28
C ILE A 232 -0.94 11.31 -5.64
N GLU A 233 -1.53 11.99 -6.63
CA GLU A 233 -1.65 11.47 -8.00
C GLU A 233 -0.29 11.14 -8.63
N GLY A 234 0.73 11.93 -8.32
CA GLY A 234 2.10 11.76 -8.78
C GLY A 234 2.98 10.87 -7.91
N LEU A 235 2.43 10.29 -6.82
CA LEU A 235 3.17 9.50 -5.82
C LEU A 235 4.35 10.26 -5.18
N ARG A 236 4.23 11.59 -5.08
CA ARG A 236 5.24 12.48 -4.45
C ARG A 236 4.87 12.80 -3.01
N PHE A 237 4.74 11.78 -2.18
CA PHE A 237 4.23 11.89 -0.80
C PHE A 237 5.08 12.82 0.07
N ASN A 238 6.40 12.82 -0.10
CA ASN A 238 7.33 13.68 0.63
C ASN A 238 7.04 15.17 0.45
N THR A 239 6.67 15.59 -0.76
CA THR A 239 6.34 17.00 -1.03
C THR A 239 4.94 17.38 -0.54
N ALA A 240 3.98 16.44 -0.56
CA ALA A 240 2.67 16.63 0.09
C ALA A 240 2.84 16.87 1.60
N ILE A 241 3.63 16.04 2.29
CA ILE A 241 3.90 16.19 3.73
C ILE A 241 4.62 17.52 4.01
N SER A 242 5.57 17.92 3.19
CA SER A 242 6.21 19.24 3.30
C SER A 242 5.18 20.38 3.23
N GLN A 243 4.19 20.27 2.35
CA GLN A 243 3.11 21.27 2.27
C GLN A 243 2.22 21.24 3.52
N PHE A 244 1.96 20.06 4.11
CA PHE A 244 1.25 19.96 5.38
C PHE A 244 2.01 20.66 6.52
N MET A 245 3.33 20.53 6.56
CA MET A 245 4.17 21.26 7.52
C MET A 245 4.05 22.78 7.35
N ILE A 246 4.01 23.27 6.10
CA ILE A 246 3.79 24.70 5.81
C ILE A 246 2.42 25.15 6.29
N PHE A 247 1.38 24.36 6.07
CA PHE A 247 0.02 24.63 6.56
C PHE A 247 -0.01 24.74 8.08
N VAL A 248 0.50 23.75 8.79
CA VAL A 248 0.55 23.73 10.26
C VAL A 248 1.34 24.93 10.80
N ASN A 249 2.46 25.26 10.19
CA ASN A 249 3.28 26.43 10.60
C ASN A 249 2.53 27.75 10.43
N HIS A 250 1.73 27.92 9.37
CA HIS A 250 0.92 29.12 9.16
C HIS A 250 -0.08 29.31 10.32
N PHE A 251 -0.89 28.29 10.62
CA PHE A 251 -1.90 28.37 11.66
C PHE A 251 -1.32 28.42 13.08
N THR A 252 -0.16 27.79 13.30
CA THR A 252 0.59 27.93 14.56
C THR A 252 1.06 29.37 14.76
N LYS A 253 1.60 30.00 13.71
CA LYS A 253 2.13 31.36 13.77
C LYS A 253 1.02 32.40 13.97
N THR A 254 -0.11 32.23 13.27
CA THR A 254 -1.23 33.19 13.35
C THR A 254 -2.07 33.02 14.61
N GLY A 255 -2.03 31.86 15.25
CA GLY A 255 -2.89 31.48 16.37
C GLY A 255 -4.36 31.30 15.98
N ARG A 256 -4.74 31.48 14.71
CA ARG A 256 -6.09 31.33 14.20
C ARG A 256 -6.44 29.85 13.99
N ARG A 257 -7.71 29.50 14.20
CA ARG A 257 -8.17 28.10 14.10
C ARG A 257 -9.54 27.97 13.43
N PRO A 258 -9.77 28.62 12.26
CA PRO A 258 -11.07 28.60 11.59
C PRO A 258 -11.41 27.18 11.12
N ARG A 259 -12.59 26.67 11.50
CA ARG A 259 -13.09 25.35 11.11
C ARG A 259 -13.06 25.13 9.60
N ALA A 260 -13.46 26.18 8.85
CA ALA A 260 -13.47 26.14 7.39
C ALA A 260 -12.10 25.78 6.75
N CYS A 261 -10.99 26.01 7.47
CA CYS A 261 -9.65 25.63 7.01
C CYS A 261 -9.14 24.34 7.66
N LEU A 262 -9.38 24.14 8.95
CA LEU A 262 -8.81 23.03 9.69
C LEU A 262 -9.51 21.70 9.41
N GLN A 263 -10.82 21.70 9.22
CA GLN A 263 -11.57 20.47 8.92
C GLN A 263 -11.17 19.84 7.56
N PRO A 264 -11.03 20.58 6.44
CA PRO A 264 -10.49 20.01 5.20
C PRO A 264 -9.03 19.51 5.36
N PHE A 265 -8.22 20.14 6.21
CA PHE A 265 -6.87 19.65 6.47
C PHE A 265 -6.85 18.28 7.13
N VAL A 266 -7.76 17.99 8.07
CA VAL A 266 -7.91 16.64 8.67
C VAL A 266 -8.23 15.61 7.59
N GLN A 267 -9.07 15.95 6.62
CA GLN A 267 -9.37 15.07 5.49
C GLN A 267 -8.13 14.77 4.64
N LEU A 268 -7.31 15.79 4.34
CA LEU A 268 -6.06 15.61 3.60
C LEU A 268 -5.01 14.81 4.38
N LEU A 269 -5.01 14.91 5.71
CA LEU A 269 -4.07 14.21 6.59
C LEU A 269 -4.43 12.72 6.72
N CYS A 270 -5.69 12.34 6.58
CA CYS A 270 -6.19 10.99 6.85
C CYS A 270 -5.45 9.88 6.09
N PRO A 271 -5.15 9.95 4.79
CA PRO A 271 -4.37 8.91 4.10
C PRO A 271 -2.96 8.71 4.65
N PHE A 272 -2.39 9.74 5.27
CA PHE A 272 -1.02 9.76 5.79
C PHE A 272 -0.94 9.36 7.27
N ALA A 273 -1.83 9.90 8.09
CA ALA A 273 -1.91 9.71 9.54
C ALA A 273 -3.35 9.37 9.97
N PRO A 274 -3.84 8.17 9.65
CA PRO A 274 -5.26 7.82 9.79
C PRO A 274 -5.75 7.83 11.25
N HIS A 275 -4.93 7.40 12.21
CA HIS A 275 -5.35 7.35 13.62
C HIS A 275 -5.55 8.77 14.18
N MET A 276 -4.59 9.65 13.97
CA MET A 276 -4.70 11.05 14.36
C MET A 276 -5.87 11.76 13.66
N ALA A 277 -6.03 11.51 12.36
CA ALA A 277 -7.10 12.15 11.60
C ALA A 277 -8.49 11.71 12.05
N GLU A 278 -8.72 10.44 12.38
CA GLU A 278 -9.99 9.96 12.92
C GLU A 278 -10.29 10.57 14.30
N GLU A 279 -9.29 10.61 15.18
CA GLU A 279 -9.44 11.24 16.50
C GLU A 279 -9.75 12.74 16.39
N LEU A 280 -9.04 13.46 15.52
CA LEU A 280 -9.32 14.88 15.26
C LEU A 280 -10.70 15.09 14.64
N TRP A 281 -11.16 14.18 13.79
CA TRP A 281 -12.47 14.22 13.17
C TRP A 281 -13.60 14.09 14.21
N GLU A 282 -13.44 13.19 15.17
CA GLU A 282 -14.34 13.05 16.31
C GLU A 282 -14.34 14.29 17.19
N LYS A 283 -13.17 14.85 17.51
CA LYS A 283 -13.03 16.09 18.28
C LYS A 283 -13.65 17.31 17.60
N LEU A 284 -13.78 17.28 16.27
CA LEU A 284 -14.52 18.27 15.48
C LEU A 284 -16.04 18.07 15.55
N GLY A 285 -16.54 17.07 16.32
CA GLY A 285 -17.96 16.80 16.48
C GLY A 285 -18.60 16.04 15.30
N GLN A 286 -17.79 15.37 14.47
CA GLN A 286 -18.30 14.60 13.35
C GLN A 286 -18.66 13.18 13.80
N SER A 287 -19.90 12.75 13.51
CA SER A 287 -20.45 11.47 13.98
C SER A 287 -20.08 10.26 13.12
N ALA A 288 -19.64 10.49 11.87
CA ALA A 288 -19.23 9.41 10.95
C ALA A 288 -17.71 9.27 10.94
N ALA A 289 -17.21 8.03 10.90
CA ALA A 289 -15.79 7.78 10.74
C ALA A 289 -15.27 8.42 9.43
N LEU A 290 -14.15 9.13 9.52
CA LEU A 290 -13.57 9.86 8.39
C LEU A 290 -13.23 8.91 7.22
N ARG A 291 -12.69 7.72 7.52
CA ARG A 291 -12.47 6.65 6.52
C ARG A 291 -13.75 6.23 5.81
N GLY A 292 -14.91 6.23 6.49
CA GLY A 292 -16.20 5.94 5.89
C GLY A 292 -16.63 7.02 4.89
N VAL A 293 -16.33 8.29 5.17
CA VAL A 293 -16.55 9.40 4.25
C VAL A 293 -15.71 9.24 2.97
N TYR A 294 -14.46 8.81 3.08
CA TYR A 294 -13.62 8.53 1.92
C TYR A 294 -14.16 7.39 1.07
N VAL A 295 -14.56 6.28 1.69
CA VAL A 295 -15.18 5.15 0.98
C VAL A 295 -16.46 5.59 0.27
N ALA A 296 -17.30 6.39 0.92
CA ALA A 296 -18.52 6.92 0.31
C ALA A 296 -18.21 7.85 -0.88
N ILE A 297 -17.21 8.73 -0.76
CA ILE A 297 -16.77 9.61 -1.85
C ILE A 297 -16.24 8.79 -3.03
N ILE A 298 -15.44 7.76 -2.78
CA ILE A 298 -14.92 6.86 -3.81
C ILE A 298 -16.06 6.12 -4.51
N ILE A 299 -17.01 5.59 -3.76
CA ILE A 299 -18.19 4.90 -4.33
C ILE A 299 -19.02 5.87 -5.17
N VAL A 300 -19.33 7.06 -4.65
CA VAL A 300 -20.14 8.07 -5.37
C VAL A 300 -19.42 8.57 -6.62
N THR A 301 -18.13 8.89 -6.54
CA THR A 301 -17.34 9.33 -7.71
C THR A 301 -17.15 8.20 -8.72
N GLY A 302 -16.98 6.96 -8.26
CA GLY A 302 -16.94 5.77 -9.10
C GLY A 302 -18.26 5.51 -9.81
N LEU A 303 -19.40 5.63 -9.13
CA LEU A 303 -20.73 5.50 -9.72
C LEU A 303 -21.04 6.62 -10.71
N ILE A 304 -20.66 7.87 -10.40
CA ILE A 304 -20.77 9.00 -11.34
C ILE A 304 -19.90 8.77 -12.58
N GLY A 305 -18.66 8.31 -12.40
CA GLY A 305 -17.76 7.96 -13.50
C GLY A 305 -18.32 6.84 -14.39
N LEU A 306 -18.94 5.81 -13.80
CA LEU A 306 -19.63 4.74 -14.51
C LEU A 306 -20.86 5.26 -15.27
N ALA A 307 -21.68 6.11 -14.66
CA ALA A 307 -22.85 6.72 -15.30
C ALA A 307 -22.45 7.63 -16.47
N LEU A 308 -21.41 8.46 -16.31
CA LEU A 308 -20.88 9.30 -17.39
C LEU A 308 -20.29 8.48 -18.53
N LYS A 309 -19.63 7.36 -18.23
CA LYS A 309 -19.11 6.42 -19.24
C LYS A 309 -20.26 5.74 -19.98
N TRP A 310 -21.31 5.34 -19.28
CA TRP A 310 -22.50 4.73 -19.87
C TRP A 310 -23.30 5.70 -20.77
N LEU A 311 -23.33 6.99 -20.39
CA LEU A 311 -23.97 8.05 -21.18
C LEU A 311 -23.09 8.59 -22.33
N GLY A 312 -21.86 8.05 -22.50
CA GLY A 312 -20.94 8.52 -23.56
C GLY A 312 -20.38 9.94 -23.36
N LEU A 313 -20.59 10.54 -22.18
CA LEU A 313 -20.24 11.94 -21.86
C LEU A 313 -18.87 12.11 -21.18
N GLY A 314 -18.09 11.04 -21.00
CA GLY A 314 -16.83 11.11 -20.26
C GLY A 314 -15.66 10.44 -20.99
N ARG A 315 -14.70 11.22 -21.46
CA ARG A 315 -13.30 10.79 -21.53
C ARG A 315 -12.74 10.89 -20.12
N THR A 316 -13.07 9.96 -19.26
CA THR A 316 -12.41 9.85 -17.96
C THR A 316 -11.02 9.26 -18.18
N ARG A 317 -9.98 10.05 -17.92
CA ARG A 317 -8.70 9.46 -17.53
C ARG A 317 -8.99 8.55 -16.35
N PRO A 318 -8.52 7.30 -16.34
CA PRO A 318 -8.73 6.41 -15.20
C PRO A 318 -8.13 7.09 -13.97
N GLY A 319 -8.99 7.46 -13.01
CA GLY A 319 -8.57 7.99 -11.74
C GLY A 319 -7.77 6.94 -10.99
N ILE A 320 -6.68 7.35 -10.38
CA ILE A 320 -5.97 6.58 -9.37
C ILE A 320 -6.92 6.49 -8.18
N TYR A 321 -7.43 5.29 -7.88
CA TYR A 321 -8.16 5.05 -6.65
C TYR A 321 -7.13 4.93 -5.53
N PRO A 322 -7.21 5.75 -4.47
CA PRO A 322 -6.38 5.50 -3.29
C PRO A 322 -6.86 4.21 -2.61
N LEU A 323 -5.93 3.32 -2.34
CA LEU A 323 -6.10 2.12 -1.53
C LEU A 323 -6.32 2.49 -0.05
#